data_c7b2937396ae5b4da60d75b7b5c2ac74
#
_entry.id   c7b2937396ae5b4da60d75b7b5c2ac74
#
_cell.length_a   1.000
_cell.length_b   1.000
_cell.length_c   1.000
_cell.angle_alpha   90.00
_cell.angle_beta   90.00
_cell.angle_gamma   90.00
#
_symmetry.space_group_name_H-M   'P 1'
#
loop_
_entity.id
_entity.type
_entity.pdbx_description
1 polymer ?
#
loop_
_entity_poly.entity_id
_entity_poly.type
_entity_poly.pdbx_seq_one_letter_code
_entity_poly.pdbx_strand_id
1 'polypeptide(L)'
;RISDLKPLAKLTSVESINLSNNPVEEIGALAGMKNLTVAELSHSKISDLSPLAGLTGLASLRLSYNQITDITPLAGLQNVTHLSLAGNEIKGEENLKALMQMKSLVSLTLGSGFTEDEVKQLQTALPDCMIFNQ
;
A
#
# COMPACT_ATOMS: atom_id res chain seq x y z
N ARG A 1 5.60 13.47 17.85
CA ARG A 1 4.93 12.74 16.77
C ARG A 1 4.79 13.61 15.54
N ILE A 2 4.91 12.99 14.38
CA ILE A 2 4.83 13.68 13.10
C ILE A 2 3.41 13.55 12.54
N SER A 3 2.80 14.67 12.17
CA SER A 3 1.50 14.64 11.50
C SER A 3 1.51 15.40 10.17
N ASP A 4 2.42 16.36 10.02
CA ASP A 4 2.52 17.17 8.80
C ASP A 4 3.80 16.82 8.04
N LEU A 5 3.63 16.31 6.82
CA LEU A 5 4.75 15.90 5.96
C LEU A 5 5.19 16.97 4.99
N LYS A 6 4.55 18.13 4.97
CA LYS A 6 4.92 19.20 4.03
C LYS A 6 6.41 19.56 4.06
N PRO A 7 7.06 19.60 5.25
CA PRO A 7 8.50 19.87 5.27
C PRO A 7 9.34 18.86 4.53
N LEU A 8 8.82 17.65 4.28
CA LEU A 8 9.55 16.59 3.59
C LEU A 8 9.40 16.64 2.07
N ALA A 9 8.51 17.47 1.56
CA ALA A 9 8.16 17.46 0.13
C ALA A 9 9.34 17.73 -0.81
N LYS A 10 10.38 18.41 -0.33
CA LYS A 10 11.55 18.74 -1.14
C LYS A 10 12.63 17.65 -1.10
N LEU A 11 12.45 16.61 -0.29
CA LEU A 11 13.43 15.53 -0.16
C LEU A 11 13.22 14.48 -1.25
N THR A 12 13.40 14.89 -2.50
CA THR A 12 13.04 14.07 -3.66
C THR A 12 13.98 12.90 -3.93
N SER A 13 15.15 12.88 -3.30
CA SER A 13 16.10 11.78 -3.48
C SER A 13 15.97 10.66 -2.44
N VAL A 14 14.97 10.74 -1.56
CA VAL A 14 14.75 9.73 -0.53
C VAL A 14 14.37 8.40 -1.17
N GLU A 15 15.04 7.31 -0.75
CA GLU A 15 14.78 5.96 -1.25
C GLU A 15 13.99 5.12 -0.26
N SER A 16 14.06 5.44 1.02
CA SER A 16 13.37 4.70 2.07
C SER A 16 12.83 5.65 3.12
N ILE A 17 11.60 5.44 3.55
CA ILE A 17 10.98 6.27 4.57
C ILE A 17 10.24 5.40 5.57
N ASN A 18 10.33 5.77 6.84
CA ASN A 18 9.58 5.11 7.91
C ASN A 18 8.89 6.18 8.74
N LEU A 19 7.57 6.23 8.61
CA LEU A 19 6.71 7.16 9.33
C LEU A 19 5.69 6.42 10.19
N SER A 20 5.93 5.15 10.48
CA SER A 20 5.03 4.33 11.28
C SER A 20 4.80 4.93 12.68
N ASN A 21 3.61 4.68 13.20
CA ASN A 21 3.24 5.11 14.54
C ASN A 21 3.23 6.64 14.70
N ASN A 22 2.86 7.35 13.64
CA ASN A 22 2.65 8.78 13.67
C ASN A 22 1.22 9.09 13.18
N PRO A 23 0.57 10.15 13.69
CA PRO A 23 -0.81 10.46 13.29
C PRO A 23 -0.86 11.15 11.92
N VAL A 24 -0.27 10.55 10.90
CA VAL A 24 -0.23 11.08 9.54
C VAL A 24 -1.54 10.74 8.83
N GLU A 25 -2.19 11.74 8.28
CA GLU A 25 -3.40 11.57 7.47
C GLU A 25 -3.12 11.78 5.99
N GLU A 26 -2.37 12.81 5.65
CA GLU A 26 -2.11 13.18 4.27
C GLU A 26 -0.68 12.90 3.87
N ILE A 27 -0.52 12.14 2.79
CA ILE A 27 0.79 11.75 2.27
C ILE A 27 1.13 12.38 0.93
N GLY A 28 0.47 13.51 0.61
CA GLY A 28 0.73 14.23 -0.64
C GLY A 28 2.19 14.60 -0.85
N ALA A 29 2.91 14.87 0.25
CA ALA A 29 4.33 15.21 0.19
C ALA A 29 5.18 14.08 -0.40
N LEU A 30 4.71 12.83 -0.33
CA LEU A 30 5.46 11.68 -0.86
C LEU A 30 5.41 11.59 -2.38
N ALA A 31 4.46 12.25 -3.02
CA ALA A 31 4.23 12.12 -4.46
C ALA A 31 5.44 12.52 -5.31
N GLY A 32 6.28 13.41 -4.80
CA GLY A 32 7.50 13.85 -5.50
C GLY A 32 8.73 12.99 -5.24
N MET A 33 8.62 12.00 -4.35
CA MET A 33 9.76 11.16 -3.98
C MET A 33 9.91 10.00 -4.95
N LYS A 34 10.30 10.30 -6.19
CA LYS A 34 10.31 9.33 -7.29
C LYS A 34 11.32 8.21 -7.14
N ASN A 35 12.28 8.35 -6.22
CA ASN A 35 13.27 7.31 -5.96
C ASN A 35 12.88 6.38 -4.80
N LEU A 36 11.69 6.57 -4.24
CA LEU A 36 11.25 5.79 -3.09
C LEU A 36 11.03 4.34 -3.47
N THR A 37 11.69 3.42 -2.74
CA THR A 37 11.55 1.98 -2.93
C THR A 37 10.93 1.29 -1.73
N VAL A 38 11.08 1.87 -0.55
CA VAL A 38 10.52 1.31 0.70
C VAL A 38 9.74 2.40 1.43
N ALA A 39 8.48 2.12 1.74
CA ALA A 39 7.64 3.02 2.51
C ALA A 39 6.97 2.24 3.64
N GLU A 40 7.33 2.56 4.88
CA GLU A 40 6.73 1.99 6.08
C GLU A 40 5.81 3.05 6.69
N LEU A 41 4.51 2.84 6.53
CA LEU A 41 3.49 3.82 6.89
C LEU A 41 2.40 3.22 7.79
N SER A 42 2.69 2.11 8.47
CA SER A 42 1.72 1.44 9.32
C SER A 42 1.38 2.24 10.56
N HIS A 43 0.19 1.97 11.13
CA HIS A 43 -0.25 2.62 12.37
C HIS A 43 -0.29 4.15 12.27
N SER A 44 -0.95 4.63 11.23
CA SER A 44 -1.18 6.06 10.99
C SER A 44 -2.68 6.28 10.79
N LYS A 45 -3.06 7.32 10.08
CA LYS A 45 -4.47 7.65 9.82
C LYS A 45 -4.70 7.88 8.32
N ILE A 46 -3.97 7.15 7.51
CA ILE A 46 -3.98 7.35 6.06
C ILE A 46 -5.24 6.73 5.45
N SER A 47 -5.88 7.45 4.56
CA SER A 47 -7.02 6.93 3.80
C SER A 47 -6.84 7.09 2.28
N ASP A 48 -6.21 8.16 1.83
CA ASP A 48 -6.02 8.43 0.39
C ASP A 48 -4.63 8.01 -0.06
N LEU A 49 -4.58 7.02 -0.95
CA LEU A 49 -3.33 6.47 -1.49
C LEU A 49 -2.95 7.07 -2.85
N SER A 50 -3.74 8.00 -3.38
CA SER A 50 -3.45 8.56 -4.70
C SER A 50 -2.04 9.16 -4.85
N PRO A 51 -1.44 9.73 -3.79
CA PRO A 51 -0.07 10.23 -3.91
C PRO A 51 0.98 9.16 -4.23
N LEU A 52 0.66 7.88 -3.97
CA LEU A 52 1.59 6.77 -4.23
C LEU A 52 1.53 6.25 -5.66
N ALA A 53 0.49 6.62 -6.41
CA ALA A 53 0.22 6.03 -7.73
C ALA A 53 1.36 6.20 -8.74
N GLY A 54 2.12 7.28 -8.64
CA GLY A 54 3.23 7.55 -9.56
C GLY A 54 4.59 7.06 -9.08
N LEU A 55 4.66 6.44 -7.90
CA LEU A 55 5.93 5.99 -7.33
C LEU A 55 6.27 4.59 -7.82
N THR A 56 6.62 4.50 -9.10
CA THR A 56 6.80 3.22 -9.79
C THR A 56 7.96 2.39 -9.28
N GLY A 57 8.88 2.97 -8.52
CA GLY A 57 9.99 2.24 -7.93
C GLY A 57 9.68 1.54 -6.62
N LEU A 58 8.47 1.76 -6.05
CA LEU A 58 8.11 1.13 -4.79
C LEU A 58 8.17 -0.39 -4.89
N ALA A 59 8.92 -1.00 -3.98
CA ALA A 59 9.08 -2.45 -3.88
C ALA A 59 8.47 -2.99 -2.60
N SER A 60 8.58 -2.26 -1.51
CA SER A 60 8.01 -2.67 -0.22
C SER A 60 7.13 -1.55 0.32
N LEU A 61 5.86 -1.87 0.56
CA LEU A 61 4.88 -0.89 1.01
C LEU A 61 4.07 -1.48 2.16
N ARG A 62 4.19 -0.88 3.32
CA ARG A 62 3.47 -1.31 4.52
C ARG A 62 2.46 -0.26 4.93
N LEU A 63 1.20 -0.64 4.92
CA LEU A 63 0.08 0.25 5.16
C LEU A 63 -0.90 -0.31 6.21
N SER A 64 -0.44 -1.25 7.02
CA SER A 64 -1.30 -1.88 8.02
C SER A 64 -1.79 -0.88 9.06
N TYR A 65 -3.01 -1.11 9.54
CA TYR A 65 -3.62 -0.30 10.60
C TYR A 65 -3.69 1.19 10.25
N ASN A 66 -4.33 1.45 9.14
CA ASN A 66 -4.69 2.80 8.70
C ASN A 66 -6.21 2.86 8.50
N GLN A 67 -6.68 3.78 7.70
CA GLN A 67 -8.11 3.97 7.41
C GLN A 67 -8.37 3.83 5.91
N ILE A 68 -7.67 2.90 5.28
CA ILE A 68 -7.71 2.72 3.83
C ILE A 68 -8.91 1.87 3.44
N THR A 69 -9.67 2.33 2.46
CA THR A 69 -10.78 1.57 1.89
C THR A 69 -10.65 1.39 0.38
N ASP A 70 -9.76 2.15 -0.26
CA ASP A 70 -9.57 2.12 -1.71
C ASP A 70 -8.08 1.97 -2.02
N ILE A 71 -7.71 0.81 -2.60
CA ILE A 71 -6.32 0.55 -3.00
C ILE A 71 -6.12 0.60 -4.51
N THR A 72 -7.13 1.07 -5.25
CA THR A 72 -7.02 1.15 -6.71
C THR A 72 -5.84 2.02 -7.19
N PRO A 73 -5.40 3.06 -6.46
CA PRO A 73 -4.20 3.79 -6.87
C PRO A 73 -2.93 2.94 -6.95
N LEU A 74 -2.91 1.79 -6.29
CA LEU A 74 -1.74 0.90 -6.29
C LEU A 74 -1.68 -0.03 -7.49
N ALA A 75 -2.77 -0.15 -8.24
CA ALA A 75 -2.89 -1.16 -9.30
C ALA A 75 -1.80 -1.05 -10.38
N GLY A 76 -1.31 0.15 -10.64
CA GLY A 76 -0.27 0.38 -11.66
C GLY A 76 1.15 0.20 -11.19
N LEU A 77 1.36 -0.12 -9.90
CA LEU A 77 2.70 -0.27 -9.35
C LEU A 77 3.23 -1.68 -9.66
N GLN A 78 4.12 -1.76 -10.64
CA GLN A 78 4.61 -3.04 -11.18
C GLN A 78 5.86 -3.58 -10.49
N ASN A 79 6.37 -2.90 -9.48
CA ASN A 79 7.57 -3.34 -8.77
C ASN A 79 7.33 -3.70 -7.31
N VAL A 80 6.11 -3.55 -6.81
CA VAL A 80 5.79 -3.89 -5.42
C VAL A 80 5.82 -5.41 -5.26
N THR A 81 6.70 -5.87 -4.37
CA THR A 81 6.83 -7.30 -4.06
C THR A 81 6.23 -7.63 -2.70
N HIS A 82 6.23 -6.68 -1.78
CA HIS A 82 5.71 -6.86 -0.43
C HIS A 82 4.69 -5.77 -0.11
N LEU A 83 3.46 -6.18 0.17
CA LEU A 83 2.37 -5.25 0.49
C LEU A 83 1.63 -5.74 1.73
N SER A 84 1.51 -4.88 2.74
CA SER A 84 0.77 -5.16 3.97
C SER A 84 -0.42 -4.22 4.10
N LEU A 85 -1.62 -4.79 4.20
CA LEU A 85 -2.87 -4.05 4.28
C LEU A 85 -3.74 -4.44 5.48
N ALA A 86 -3.21 -5.24 6.41
CA ALA A 86 -3.97 -5.67 7.58
C ALA A 86 -4.50 -4.46 8.37
N GLY A 87 -5.61 -4.63 9.05
CA GLY A 87 -6.15 -3.56 9.88
C GLY A 87 -6.79 -2.40 9.10
N ASN A 88 -7.07 -2.62 7.82
CA ASN A 88 -7.82 -1.68 6.99
C ASN A 88 -9.10 -2.37 6.51
N GLU A 89 -10.10 -1.59 6.19
CA GLU A 89 -11.36 -2.14 5.73
C GLU A 89 -11.43 -2.12 4.20
N ILE A 90 -10.65 -3.01 3.59
CA ILE A 90 -10.54 -3.10 2.14
C ILE A 90 -11.39 -4.26 1.65
N LYS A 91 -12.40 -3.95 0.84
CA LYS A 91 -13.34 -4.93 0.33
C LYS A 91 -13.87 -4.50 -1.03
N GLY A 92 -14.59 -5.39 -1.68
CA GLY A 92 -15.26 -5.08 -2.93
C GLY A 92 -14.46 -5.46 -4.15
N GLU A 93 -15.19 -5.60 -5.26
CA GLU A 93 -14.64 -6.12 -6.51
C GLU A 93 -13.55 -5.23 -7.10
N GLU A 94 -13.70 -3.91 -6.99
CA GLU A 94 -12.70 -2.99 -7.56
C GLU A 94 -11.35 -3.13 -6.88
N ASN A 95 -11.35 -3.26 -5.54
CA ASN A 95 -10.12 -3.50 -4.80
C ASN A 95 -9.52 -4.87 -5.12
N LEU A 96 -10.38 -5.88 -5.25
CA LEU A 96 -9.92 -7.22 -5.60
C LEU A 96 -9.24 -7.21 -6.97
N LYS A 97 -9.85 -6.57 -7.96
CA LYS A 97 -9.27 -6.46 -9.31
C LYS A 97 -7.94 -5.71 -9.30
N ALA A 98 -7.84 -4.66 -8.49
CA ALA A 98 -6.60 -3.90 -8.37
C ALA A 98 -5.46 -4.79 -7.88
N LEU A 99 -5.71 -5.60 -6.86
CA LEU A 99 -4.71 -6.54 -6.33
C LEU A 99 -4.33 -7.59 -7.36
N MET A 100 -5.31 -8.08 -8.13
CA MET A 100 -5.07 -9.10 -9.15
C MET A 100 -4.16 -8.60 -10.27
N GLN A 101 -4.07 -7.29 -10.47
CA GLN A 101 -3.20 -6.68 -11.47
C GLN A 101 -1.76 -6.51 -10.99
N MET A 102 -1.51 -6.63 -9.70
CA MET A 102 -0.19 -6.43 -9.12
C MET A 102 0.64 -7.72 -9.19
N LYS A 103 1.03 -8.05 -10.41
CA LYS A 103 1.68 -9.35 -10.72
C LYS A 103 3.07 -9.52 -10.13
N SER A 104 3.67 -8.45 -9.64
CA SER A 104 5.00 -8.52 -9.01
C SER A 104 4.96 -8.95 -7.55
N LEU A 105 3.77 -9.02 -6.94
CA LEU A 105 3.64 -9.37 -5.52
C LEU A 105 4.17 -10.77 -5.22
N VAL A 106 5.02 -10.83 -4.20
CA VAL A 106 5.56 -12.07 -3.64
C VAL A 106 4.91 -12.36 -2.29
N SER A 107 4.60 -11.32 -1.53
CA SER A 107 3.97 -11.44 -0.21
C SER A 107 2.90 -10.36 -0.06
N LEU A 108 1.71 -10.78 0.32
CA LEU A 108 0.57 -9.89 0.49
C LEU A 108 -0.16 -10.24 1.78
N THR A 109 -0.29 -9.27 2.67
CA THR A 109 -1.06 -9.42 3.90
C THR A 109 -2.36 -8.64 3.74
N LEU A 110 -3.49 -9.33 3.85
CA LEU A 110 -4.82 -8.75 3.72
C LEU A 110 -5.45 -8.53 5.10
N GLY A 111 -6.38 -7.58 5.15
CA GLY A 111 -7.29 -7.47 6.28
C GLY A 111 -8.48 -8.42 6.09
N SER A 112 -9.53 -8.19 6.86
CA SER A 112 -10.68 -9.09 6.94
C SER A 112 -11.81 -8.76 5.95
N GLY A 113 -11.58 -7.87 4.99
CA GLY A 113 -12.65 -7.36 4.11
C GLY A 113 -13.05 -8.26 2.96
N PHE A 114 -12.23 -9.26 2.59
CA PHE A 114 -12.52 -10.16 1.48
C PHE A 114 -13.09 -11.49 1.97
N THR A 115 -13.97 -12.07 1.17
CA THR A 115 -14.52 -13.39 1.45
C THR A 115 -13.48 -14.48 1.11
N GLU A 116 -13.73 -15.70 1.60
CA GLU A 116 -12.86 -16.84 1.26
C GLU A 116 -12.78 -17.06 -0.24
N ASP A 117 -13.92 -16.95 -0.95
CA ASP A 117 -13.95 -17.12 -2.40
C ASP A 117 -13.13 -16.05 -3.11
N GLU A 118 -13.21 -14.81 -2.63
CA GLU A 118 -12.43 -13.72 -3.20
C GLU A 118 -10.92 -13.93 -2.99
N VAL A 119 -10.54 -14.42 -1.81
CA VAL A 119 -9.14 -14.74 -1.53
C VAL A 119 -8.66 -15.86 -2.45
N LYS A 120 -9.50 -16.85 -2.72
CA LYS A 120 -9.18 -17.93 -3.67
C LYS A 120 -9.00 -17.42 -5.08
N GLN A 121 -9.86 -16.49 -5.52
CA GLN A 121 -9.71 -15.85 -6.83
C GLN A 121 -8.38 -15.11 -6.93
N LEU A 122 -8.04 -14.40 -5.87
CA LEU A 122 -6.79 -13.65 -5.80
C LEU A 122 -5.59 -14.59 -5.86
N GLN A 123 -5.63 -15.69 -5.12
CA GLN A 123 -4.55 -16.68 -5.13
C GLN A 123 -4.39 -17.31 -6.53
N THR A 124 -5.49 -17.52 -7.23
CA THR A 124 -5.44 -18.04 -8.59
C THR A 124 -4.79 -17.05 -9.55
N ALA A 125 -5.10 -15.76 -9.37
CA ALA A 125 -4.52 -14.69 -10.20
C ALA A 125 -3.05 -14.44 -9.90
N LEU A 126 -2.63 -14.71 -8.65
CA LEU A 126 -1.26 -14.48 -8.17
C LEU A 126 -0.71 -15.79 -7.59
N PRO A 127 -0.47 -16.80 -8.44
CA PRO A 127 -0.15 -18.15 -7.94
C PRO A 127 1.18 -18.24 -7.19
N ASP A 128 2.11 -17.33 -7.45
CA ASP A 128 3.41 -17.34 -6.78
C ASP A 128 3.48 -16.42 -5.57
N CYS A 129 2.38 -15.75 -5.25
CA CYS A 129 2.31 -14.82 -4.12
C CYS A 129 1.85 -15.54 -2.86
N MET A 130 2.55 -15.30 -1.75
CA MET A 130 2.11 -15.77 -0.43
C MET A 130 1.08 -14.79 0.09
N ILE A 131 -0.15 -15.25 0.29
CA ILE A 131 -1.24 -14.40 0.76
C ILE A 131 -1.60 -14.77 2.20
N PHE A 132 -1.49 -13.78 3.07
CA PHE A 132 -1.85 -13.90 4.48
C PHE A 132 -3.15 -13.14 4.70
N ASN A 133 -4.16 -13.83 5.20
CA ASN A 133 -5.48 -13.24 5.46
C ASN A 133 -5.69 -13.17 6.97
N GLN A 134 -5.63 -11.97 7.52
CA GLN A 134 -5.76 -11.76 8.97
C GLN A 134 -7.06 -11.07 9.34
#